data_7a586c00151b13ca49e22ff025cc6e36
#
_entry.id   7a586c00151b13ca49e22ff025cc6e36
#
_cell.length_a   1.000
_cell.length_b   1.000
_cell.length_c   1.000
_cell.angle_alpha   90.00
_cell.angle_beta   90.00
_cell.angle_gamma   90.00
#
_symmetry.space_group_name_H-M   'P 1'
#
loop_
_entity.id
_entity.type
_entity.pdbx_description
1 polymer ?
#
loop_
_entity_poly.entity_id
_entity_poly.type
_entity_poly.pdbx_seq_one_letter_code
_entity_poly.pdbx_strand_id
1 'polypeptide(L)'
;MSVYLFNADGTGNDGIRHLIDAKKIKEYICTTFDSFDRQAHALLDVVGPEDYVILDTIGALLETTRGDIKLGKPTEFYWDRLDSLMAGEVFGATYDASRILIMRRLVNLRNRGARIITVAHERDQRDEGGLGSKTSKQRAPAVSPRLYSDLLGRSSDMFRLTILTEALTRKDGTVIVPAGKRQLQLRTSEDAVAKYQVRRDLSDKIPPFIYEPTWEKLTKVLGKTPSWLTIYGPPGSGKTTLAADMVESHTPPANITAQTEQKAA
;
A
#
# COMPACT_ATOMS: atom_id res chain seq x y z
N MET A 1 -15.32 4.90 -10.95
CA MET A 1 -14.15 4.45 -10.18
C MET A 1 -12.92 4.57 -11.06
N SER A 2 -11.93 5.32 -10.62
CA SER A 2 -10.62 5.43 -11.28
C SER A 2 -9.53 4.91 -10.33
N VAL A 3 -8.46 4.37 -10.90
CA VAL A 3 -7.30 3.90 -10.13
C VAL A 3 -6.06 4.64 -10.61
N TYR A 4 -5.40 5.27 -9.66
CA TYR A 4 -4.19 6.06 -9.86
C TYR A 4 -3.02 5.40 -9.14
N LEU A 5 -1.99 5.03 -9.88
CA LEU A 5 -0.78 4.39 -9.35
C LEU A 5 0.39 5.35 -9.38
N PHE A 6 0.89 5.73 -8.22
CA PHE A 6 2.18 6.38 -8.06
C PHE A 6 3.27 5.33 -7.96
N ASN A 7 4.02 5.12 -9.03
CA ASN A 7 5.15 4.21 -9.10
C ASN A 7 6.42 4.96 -8.72
N ALA A 8 6.90 4.76 -7.50
CA ALA A 8 8.04 5.49 -6.94
C ALA A 8 9.37 4.74 -7.05
N ASP A 9 9.36 3.42 -7.24
CA ASP A 9 10.59 2.63 -7.43
C ASP A 9 10.92 2.34 -8.89
N GLY A 10 10.01 2.68 -9.80
CA GLY A 10 10.20 2.53 -11.24
C GLY A 10 10.21 1.07 -11.74
N THR A 11 9.93 0.12 -10.85
CA THR A 11 9.99 -1.33 -11.13
C THR A 11 8.69 -2.02 -10.75
N GLY A 12 8.55 -3.30 -11.12
CA GLY A 12 7.54 -4.18 -10.51
C GLY A 12 6.13 -4.14 -11.10
N ASN A 13 5.90 -3.41 -12.19
CA ASN A 13 4.55 -3.30 -12.78
C ASN A 13 4.22 -4.38 -13.83
N ASP A 14 5.09 -5.35 -14.07
CA ASP A 14 4.87 -6.39 -15.10
C ASP A 14 3.59 -7.17 -14.84
N GLY A 15 3.29 -7.49 -13.58
CA GLY A 15 2.08 -8.22 -13.20
C GLY A 15 0.76 -7.47 -13.43
N ILE A 16 0.82 -6.15 -13.61
CA ILE A 16 -0.35 -5.28 -13.84
C ILE A 16 -0.27 -4.48 -15.14
N ARG A 17 0.76 -4.73 -15.96
CA ARG A 17 0.97 -4.02 -17.23
C ARG A 17 -0.25 -4.03 -18.13
N HIS A 18 -0.94 -5.15 -18.20
CA HIS A 18 -2.17 -5.30 -18.97
C HIS A 18 -3.30 -4.34 -18.53
N LEU A 19 -3.36 -3.97 -17.23
CA LEU A 19 -4.33 -3.00 -16.72
C LEU A 19 -3.92 -1.56 -17.06
N ILE A 20 -2.62 -1.28 -17.05
CA ILE A 20 -2.07 0.03 -17.44
C ILE A 20 -2.29 0.24 -18.94
N ASP A 21 -1.93 -0.73 -19.77
CA ASP A 21 -2.06 -0.67 -21.23
C ASP A 21 -3.55 -0.56 -21.65
N ALA A 22 -4.44 -1.23 -20.93
CA ALA A 22 -5.90 -1.10 -21.09
C ALA A 22 -6.47 0.22 -20.52
N LYS A 23 -5.63 1.13 -19.99
CA LYS A 23 -6.00 2.40 -19.35
C LYS A 23 -6.98 2.26 -18.17
N LYS A 24 -7.03 1.08 -17.55
CA LYS A 24 -7.81 0.82 -16.34
C LYS A 24 -7.12 1.38 -15.11
N ILE A 25 -5.78 1.45 -15.14
CA ILE A 25 -4.94 2.09 -14.13
C ILE A 25 -4.18 3.23 -14.80
N LYS A 26 -4.23 4.42 -14.20
CA LYS A 26 -3.44 5.57 -14.63
C LYS A 26 -2.15 5.60 -13.80
N GLU A 27 -1.05 5.23 -14.46
CA GLU A 27 0.27 5.22 -13.83
C GLU A 27 0.94 6.59 -13.89
N TYR A 28 1.58 6.98 -12.79
CA TYR A 28 2.46 8.12 -12.65
C TYR A 28 3.82 7.66 -12.15
N ILE A 29 4.85 7.78 -12.96
CA ILE A 29 6.23 7.46 -12.56
C ILE A 29 6.77 8.63 -11.74
N CYS A 30 7.14 8.37 -10.48
CA CYS A 30 7.53 9.37 -9.49
C CYS A 30 8.99 9.20 -9.10
N THR A 31 9.92 9.52 -10.02
CA THR A 31 11.37 9.46 -9.77
C THR A 31 11.92 10.63 -8.95
N THR A 32 11.09 11.67 -8.68
CA THR A 32 11.40 12.81 -7.83
C THR A 32 10.21 13.15 -6.95
N PHE A 33 10.46 13.82 -5.82
CA PHE A 33 9.36 14.32 -5.00
C PHE A 33 8.48 15.32 -5.75
N ASP A 34 9.08 16.20 -6.55
CA ASP A 34 8.35 17.17 -7.35
C ASP A 34 7.38 16.51 -8.32
N SER A 35 7.79 15.43 -9.01
CA SER A 35 6.88 14.68 -9.88
C SER A 35 5.70 14.07 -9.13
N PHE A 36 5.93 13.49 -7.95
CA PHE A 36 4.86 13.00 -7.08
C PHE A 36 3.95 14.14 -6.62
N ASP A 37 4.53 15.24 -6.13
CA ASP A 37 3.80 16.35 -5.54
C ASP A 37 2.85 17.01 -6.54
N ARG A 38 3.34 17.31 -7.76
CA ARG A 38 2.53 17.86 -8.86
C ARG A 38 1.36 16.94 -9.24
N GLN A 39 1.64 15.65 -9.41
CA GLN A 39 0.61 14.68 -9.78
C GLN A 39 -0.42 14.51 -8.65
N ALA A 40 0.03 14.39 -7.41
CA ALA A 40 -0.85 14.29 -6.26
C ALA A 40 -1.71 15.55 -6.08
N HIS A 41 -1.13 16.74 -6.35
CA HIS A 41 -1.88 18.01 -6.32
C HIS A 41 -2.94 18.05 -7.41
N ALA A 42 -2.59 17.71 -8.65
CA ALA A 42 -3.54 17.67 -9.76
C ALA A 42 -4.72 16.69 -9.50
N LEU A 43 -4.48 15.62 -8.75
CA LEU A 43 -5.54 14.69 -8.39
C LEU A 43 -6.54 15.24 -7.38
N LEU A 44 -6.19 16.26 -6.59
CA LEU A 44 -7.08 16.83 -5.58
C LEU A 44 -8.39 17.39 -6.18
N ASP A 45 -8.36 17.82 -7.43
CA ASP A 45 -9.51 18.41 -8.10
C ASP A 45 -10.41 17.37 -8.82
N VAL A 46 -9.90 16.14 -9.02
CA VAL A 46 -10.60 15.12 -9.82
C VAL A 46 -10.94 13.85 -9.06
N VAL A 47 -10.26 13.59 -7.94
CA VAL A 47 -10.43 12.35 -7.16
C VAL A 47 -11.68 12.42 -6.27
N GLY A 48 -12.38 11.29 -6.19
CA GLY A 48 -13.61 11.15 -5.40
C GLY A 48 -13.69 9.85 -4.58
N PRO A 49 -14.84 9.61 -3.90
CA PRO A 49 -14.98 8.52 -2.93
C PRO A 49 -14.84 7.10 -3.49
N GLU A 50 -15.06 6.92 -4.78
CA GLU A 50 -14.96 5.62 -5.44
C GLU A 50 -13.59 5.40 -6.08
N ASP A 51 -12.68 6.39 -5.98
CA ASP A 51 -11.37 6.31 -6.59
C ASP A 51 -10.32 5.76 -5.63
N TYR A 52 -9.33 5.09 -6.19
CA TYR A 52 -8.21 4.52 -5.46
C TYR A 52 -6.90 5.20 -5.85
N VAL A 53 -6.10 5.48 -4.86
CA VAL A 53 -4.74 5.99 -5.02
C VAL A 53 -3.77 4.97 -4.42
N ILE A 54 -2.97 4.34 -5.26
CA ILE A 54 -1.95 3.37 -4.89
C ILE A 54 -0.60 4.07 -4.88
N LEU A 55 0.17 3.95 -3.81
CA LEU A 55 1.56 4.39 -3.72
C LEU A 55 2.48 3.18 -3.61
N ASP A 56 3.26 2.93 -4.64
CA ASP A 56 4.19 1.78 -4.75
C ASP A 56 5.61 2.26 -5.09
N THR A 57 6.56 2.25 -4.16
CA THR A 57 6.44 1.97 -2.74
C THR A 57 6.64 3.24 -1.92
N ILE A 58 6.02 3.32 -0.75
CA ILE A 58 6.18 4.48 0.13
C ILE A 58 7.62 4.63 0.64
N GLY A 59 8.35 3.51 0.77
CA GLY A 59 9.76 3.53 1.16
C GLY A 59 10.64 4.17 0.09
N ALA A 60 10.46 3.83 -1.19
CA ALA A 60 11.18 4.41 -2.30
C ALA A 60 10.90 5.93 -2.42
N LEU A 61 9.63 6.33 -2.31
CA LEU A 61 9.29 7.75 -2.33
C LEU A 61 9.92 8.52 -1.16
N LEU A 62 9.99 7.93 0.03
CA LEU A 62 10.63 8.55 1.20
C LEU A 62 12.11 8.83 0.93
N GLU A 63 12.85 7.86 0.38
CA GLU A 63 14.28 8.01 0.08
C GLU A 63 14.52 9.02 -1.06
N THR A 64 13.69 8.99 -2.09
CA THR A 64 13.73 9.96 -3.19
C THR A 64 13.48 11.39 -2.66
N THR A 65 12.43 11.58 -1.87
CA THR A 65 12.10 12.89 -1.27
C THR A 65 13.22 13.41 -0.39
N ARG A 66 13.82 12.52 0.42
CA ARG A 66 14.97 12.86 1.26
C ARG A 66 16.19 13.25 0.43
N GLY A 67 16.43 12.57 -0.68
CA GLY A 67 17.50 12.92 -1.64
C GLY A 67 17.30 14.31 -2.24
N ASP A 68 16.09 14.60 -2.70
CA ASP A 68 15.73 15.89 -3.28
C ASP A 68 15.87 17.04 -2.27
N ILE A 69 15.43 16.85 -1.03
CA ILE A 69 15.61 17.85 0.05
C ILE A 69 17.08 18.11 0.31
N LYS A 70 17.92 17.08 0.41
CA LYS A 70 19.37 17.23 0.63
C LYS A 70 20.08 17.97 -0.50
N LEU A 71 19.59 17.83 -1.72
CA LEU A 71 20.12 18.51 -2.89
C LEU A 71 19.58 19.94 -3.05
N GLY A 72 18.75 20.41 -2.10
CA GLY A 72 18.13 21.74 -2.17
C GLY A 72 17.19 21.91 -3.36
N LYS A 73 16.66 20.80 -3.91
CA LYS A 73 15.71 20.86 -5.01
C LYS A 73 14.35 21.33 -4.48
N PRO A 74 13.87 22.52 -4.95
CA PRO A 74 12.61 23.08 -4.51
C PRO A 74 11.43 22.25 -5.01
N THR A 75 10.41 22.21 -4.18
CA THR A 75 9.05 21.94 -4.64
C THR A 75 8.30 23.28 -4.60
N GLU A 76 7.61 23.64 -5.68
CA GLU A 76 6.90 24.94 -5.82
C GLU A 76 5.92 25.25 -4.69
N PHE A 77 5.54 24.23 -3.89
CA PHE A 77 4.43 24.33 -2.94
C PHE A 77 4.82 24.38 -1.46
N TYR A 78 6.11 24.24 -1.07
CA TYR A 78 6.47 24.00 0.33
C TYR A 78 7.70 24.72 0.90
N TRP A 79 8.32 25.61 0.15
CA TRP A 79 9.55 26.28 0.58
C TRP A 79 9.44 26.98 1.93
N ASP A 80 8.41 27.80 2.13
CA ASP A 80 8.27 28.62 3.33
C ASP A 80 8.18 27.81 4.64
N ARG A 81 7.84 26.51 4.54
CA ARG A 81 7.79 25.62 5.70
C ARG A 81 8.97 24.66 5.77
N LEU A 82 9.61 24.35 4.65
CA LEU A 82 10.79 23.52 4.63
C LEU A 82 11.94 24.24 5.35
N ASP A 83 12.13 25.53 5.13
CA ASP A 83 13.13 26.34 5.81
C ASP A 83 12.96 26.31 7.32
N SER A 84 11.75 26.35 7.83
CA SER A 84 11.48 26.22 9.28
C SER A 84 11.74 24.81 9.82
N LEU A 85 11.57 23.77 9.01
CA LEU A 85 11.84 22.38 9.40
C LEU A 85 13.34 22.03 9.27
N MET A 86 14.07 22.73 8.37
CA MET A 86 15.49 22.52 8.11
C MET A 86 16.39 23.49 8.87
N ALA A 87 15.85 24.54 9.49
CA ALA A 87 16.59 25.58 10.21
C ALA A 87 17.38 25.10 11.44
N GLY A 88 17.19 23.83 11.84
CA GLY A 88 18.04 23.16 12.81
C GLY A 88 18.77 22.02 12.12
N GLU A 89 20.09 21.99 12.17
CA GLU A 89 20.94 20.84 11.80
C GLU A 89 20.66 19.61 12.71
N VAL A 90 19.39 19.31 12.97
CA VAL A 90 19.01 18.20 13.84
C VAL A 90 19.09 16.91 13.02
N PHE A 91 19.85 15.96 13.51
CA PHE A 91 19.93 14.62 12.95
C PHE A 91 18.51 14.05 12.74
N GLY A 92 18.18 13.73 11.51
CA GLY A 92 16.86 13.22 11.14
C GLY A 92 15.86 14.25 10.59
N ALA A 93 16.17 15.55 10.58
CA ALA A 93 15.28 16.60 10.07
C ALA A 93 14.80 16.33 8.64
N THR A 94 15.69 15.84 7.75
CA THR A 94 15.31 15.48 6.37
C THR A 94 14.32 14.32 6.29
N TYR A 95 14.39 13.34 7.19
CA TYR A 95 13.41 12.26 7.27
C TYR A 95 12.05 12.76 7.73
N ASP A 96 12.02 13.66 8.70
CA ASP A 96 10.78 14.24 9.18
C ASP A 96 10.14 15.13 8.13
N ALA A 97 10.90 15.97 7.45
CA ALA A 97 10.42 16.79 6.35
C ALA A 97 9.84 15.92 5.23
N SER A 98 10.57 14.90 4.76
CA SER A 98 10.11 13.96 3.73
C SER A 98 8.81 13.27 4.13
N ARG A 99 8.73 12.77 5.36
CA ARG A 99 7.56 12.14 5.93
C ARG A 99 6.36 13.08 5.94
N ILE A 100 6.53 14.29 6.45
CA ILE A 100 5.45 15.29 6.56
C ILE A 100 4.91 15.63 5.16
N LEU A 101 5.77 15.84 4.19
CA LEU A 101 5.39 16.18 2.82
C LEU A 101 4.56 15.06 2.18
N ILE A 102 5.05 13.82 2.22
CA ILE A 102 4.34 12.66 1.66
C ILE A 102 2.99 12.44 2.35
N MET A 103 3.01 12.37 3.68
CA MET A 103 1.81 12.10 4.46
C MET A 103 0.75 13.18 4.29
N ARG A 104 1.13 14.43 4.15
CA ARG A 104 0.20 15.53 3.89
C ARG A 104 -0.54 15.34 2.57
N ARG A 105 0.14 14.93 1.49
CA ARG A 105 -0.51 14.67 0.20
C ARG A 105 -1.48 13.50 0.28
N LEU A 106 -1.07 12.39 0.87
CA LEU A 106 -1.95 11.23 1.05
C LEU A 106 -3.18 11.57 1.90
N VAL A 107 -3.01 12.33 2.98
CA VAL A 107 -4.13 12.79 3.83
C VAL A 107 -5.06 13.71 3.05
N ASN A 108 -4.53 14.64 2.25
CA ASN A 108 -5.35 15.53 1.43
C ASN A 108 -6.18 14.75 0.40
N LEU A 109 -5.59 13.78 -0.30
CA LEU A 109 -6.30 12.90 -1.23
C LEU A 109 -7.40 12.09 -0.52
N ARG A 110 -7.10 11.54 0.67
CA ARG A 110 -8.10 10.86 1.50
C ARG A 110 -9.23 11.79 1.92
N ASN A 111 -8.93 13.03 2.29
CA ASN A 111 -9.94 14.03 2.68
C ASN A 111 -10.85 14.43 1.51
N ARG A 112 -10.41 14.26 0.27
CA ARG A 112 -11.25 14.38 -0.94
C ARG A 112 -12.11 13.13 -1.20
N GLY A 113 -11.97 12.11 -0.38
CA GLY A 113 -12.73 10.86 -0.45
C GLY A 113 -11.98 9.68 -1.03
N ALA A 114 -10.80 9.88 -1.65
CA ALA A 114 -10.04 8.78 -2.22
C ALA A 114 -9.70 7.70 -1.20
N ARG A 115 -9.72 6.45 -1.64
CA ARG A 115 -9.22 5.31 -0.88
C ARG A 115 -7.73 5.17 -1.14
N ILE A 116 -6.94 5.10 -0.07
CA ILE A 116 -5.48 5.08 -0.18
C ILE A 116 -4.99 3.64 0.01
N ILE A 117 -4.09 3.19 -0.86
CA ILE A 117 -3.36 1.95 -0.69
C ILE A 117 -1.86 2.27 -0.72
N THR A 118 -1.19 2.01 0.38
CA THR A 118 0.26 2.15 0.47
C THR A 118 0.92 0.79 0.44
N VAL A 119 1.89 0.63 -0.46
CA VAL A 119 2.72 -0.58 -0.58
C VAL A 119 4.08 -0.29 0.03
N ALA A 120 4.61 -1.24 0.82
CA ALA A 120 5.92 -1.13 1.41
C ALA A 120 6.67 -2.47 1.35
N HIS A 121 8.01 -2.42 1.28
CA HIS A 121 8.83 -3.60 1.57
C HIS A 121 8.79 -3.90 3.07
N GLU A 122 9.23 -5.09 3.46
CA GLU A 122 9.35 -5.45 4.86
C GLU A 122 10.78 -5.32 5.37
N ARG A 123 10.92 -5.14 6.67
CA ARG A 123 12.18 -5.21 7.41
C ARG A 123 11.95 -5.87 8.76
N ASP A 124 13.04 -6.34 9.37
CA ASP A 124 13.01 -6.69 10.78
C ASP A 124 12.74 -5.42 11.60
N GLN A 125 11.77 -5.48 12.49
CA GLN A 125 11.58 -4.44 13.48
C GLN A 125 12.71 -4.56 14.49
N ARG A 126 13.57 -3.55 14.55
CA ARG A 126 14.54 -3.41 15.64
C ARG A 126 13.87 -2.63 16.75
N ASP A 127 13.83 -3.21 17.94
CA ASP A 127 13.50 -2.42 19.11
C ASP A 127 14.62 -1.38 19.28
N GLU A 128 14.29 -0.11 19.10
CA GLU A 128 15.20 1.02 19.33
C GLU A 128 15.39 1.31 20.83
N GLY A 129 15.08 0.34 21.68
CA GLY A 129 15.35 0.37 23.11
C GLY A 129 16.84 0.13 23.38
N GLY A 130 17.46 1.02 24.17
CA GLY A 130 18.89 1.11 24.45
C GLY A 130 19.59 -0.19 24.84
N LEU A 131 20.87 -0.12 25.16
CA LEU A 131 21.78 -1.23 25.53
C LEU A 131 21.07 -2.37 26.28
N GLY A 132 20.79 -3.47 25.55
CA GLY A 132 20.19 -4.68 26.14
C GLY A 132 18.81 -5.06 25.61
N SER A 133 18.19 -4.29 24.70
CA SER A 133 16.90 -4.67 24.14
C SER A 133 17.04 -5.86 23.18
N LYS A 134 16.25 -6.89 23.40
CA LYS A 134 16.13 -8.03 22.49
C LYS A 134 15.54 -7.52 21.16
N THR A 135 16.24 -7.74 20.06
CA THR A 135 15.72 -7.48 18.73
C THR A 135 14.39 -8.23 18.56
N SER A 136 13.30 -7.52 18.47
CA SER A 136 12.04 -8.13 18.07
C SER A 136 12.23 -8.72 16.66
N LYS A 137 11.98 -10.02 16.51
CA LYS A 137 12.00 -10.66 15.17
C LYS A 137 10.78 -10.28 14.32
N GLN A 138 9.93 -9.41 14.85
CA GLN A 138 8.68 -9.03 14.20
C GLN A 138 8.94 -8.24 12.92
N ARG A 139 8.30 -8.65 11.84
CA ARG A 139 8.35 -7.97 10.53
C ARG A 139 7.42 -6.78 10.51
N ALA A 140 7.88 -5.68 9.93
CA ALA A 140 7.12 -4.45 9.77
C ALA A 140 7.44 -3.78 8.43
N PRO A 141 6.67 -2.78 7.99
CA PRO A 141 7.02 -1.99 6.80
C PRO A 141 8.42 -1.39 6.89
N ALA A 142 9.19 -1.48 5.80
CA ALA A 142 10.55 -0.94 5.70
C ALA A 142 10.54 0.57 5.47
N VAL A 143 10.17 1.31 6.50
CA VAL A 143 10.11 2.78 6.50
C VAL A 143 10.74 3.31 7.80
N SER A 144 10.98 4.62 7.90
CA SER A 144 11.48 5.20 9.14
C SER A 144 10.50 4.96 10.31
N PRO A 145 10.96 4.89 11.57
CA PRO A 145 10.09 4.63 12.72
C PRO A 145 8.93 5.59 12.85
N ARG A 146 9.15 6.88 12.58
CA ARG A 146 8.09 7.89 12.62
C ARG A 146 7.08 7.73 11.49
N LEU A 147 7.53 7.39 10.26
CA LEU A 147 6.60 7.09 9.16
C LEU A 147 5.82 5.81 9.44
N TYR A 148 6.46 4.79 10.03
CA TYR A 148 5.76 3.59 10.48
C TYR A 148 4.66 3.91 11.49
N SER A 149 4.95 4.76 12.48
CA SER A 149 3.97 5.23 13.46
C SER A 149 2.80 5.97 12.80
N ASP A 150 3.09 6.83 11.81
CA ASP A 150 2.03 7.51 11.06
C ASP A 150 1.18 6.53 10.24
N LEU A 151 1.80 5.57 9.56
CA LEU A 151 1.07 4.55 8.82
C LEU A 151 0.20 3.70 9.76
N LEU A 152 0.76 3.28 10.89
CA LEU A 152 0.02 2.52 11.90
C LEU A 152 -1.15 3.35 12.48
N GLY A 153 -0.97 4.66 12.70
CA GLY A 153 -2.00 5.55 13.20
C GLY A 153 -3.10 5.86 12.18
N ARG A 154 -2.74 6.05 10.90
CA ARG A 154 -3.64 6.56 9.86
C ARG A 154 -4.28 5.49 8.98
N SER A 155 -3.59 4.36 8.75
CA SER A 155 -4.18 3.24 8.03
C SER A 155 -5.34 2.66 8.81
N SER A 156 -6.48 2.44 8.16
CA SER A 156 -7.57 1.67 8.76
C SER A 156 -7.16 0.20 8.91
N ASP A 157 -6.37 -0.28 7.96
CA ASP A 157 -5.97 -1.68 7.89
C ASP A 157 -4.50 -1.78 7.42
N MET A 158 -3.73 -2.72 7.99
CA MET A 158 -2.34 -2.98 7.65
C MET A 158 -2.10 -4.49 7.67
N PHE A 159 -1.58 -5.03 6.58
CA PHE A 159 -1.40 -6.48 6.42
C PHE A 159 -0.08 -6.83 5.78
N ARG A 160 0.44 -7.99 6.16
CA ARG A 160 1.65 -8.59 5.57
C ARG A 160 1.28 -9.59 4.49
N LEU A 161 1.82 -9.41 3.29
CA LEU A 161 1.68 -10.34 2.16
C LEU A 161 2.99 -11.09 1.95
N THR A 162 2.92 -12.42 1.96
CA THR A 162 4.06 -13.32 1.76
C THR A 162 3.72 -14.43 0.78
N ILE A 163 4.73 -15.17 0.36
CA ILE A 163 4.59 -16.44 -0.36
C ILE A 163 4.93 -17.56 0.61
N LEU A 164 4.10 -18.59 0.67
CA LEU A 164 4.38 -19.77 1.48
C LEU A 164 5.61 -20.50 0.93
N THR A 165 6.62 -20.68 1.79
CA THR A 165 7.83 -21.46 1.46
C THR A 165 7.57 -22.94 1.55
N GLU A 166 6.66 -23.37 2.41
CA GLU A 166 6.29 -24.76 2.64
C GLU A 166 4.77 -24.94 2.52
N ALA A 167 4.37 -26.14 2.12
CA ALA A 167 2.94 -26.46 2.06
C ALA A 167 2.35 -26.55 3.48
N LEU A 168 1.15 -26.00 3.66
CA LEU A 168 0.37 -26.22 4.88
C LEU A 168 -0.32 -27.57 4.80
N THR A 169 -0.05 -28.41 5.78
CA THR A 169 -0.60 -29.77 5.85
C THR A 169 -1.41 -29.96 7.14
N ARG A 170 -2.41 -30.82 7.08
CA ARG A 170 -3.09 -31.34 8.27
C ARG A 170 -2.18 -32.34 8.98
N LYS A 171 -2.56 -32.75 10.21
CA LYS A 171 -1.85 -33.77 10.99
C LYS A 171 -1.79 -35.13 10.26
N ASP A 172 -2.73 -35.39 9.39
CA ASP A 172 -2.80 -36.60 8.56
C ASP A 172 -1.96 -36.55 7.27
N GLY A 173 -1.20 -35.48 7.07
CA GLY A 173 -0.39 -35.25 5.88
C GLY A 173 -1.12 -34.65 4.68
N THR A 174 -2.43 -34.43 4.77
CA THR A 174 -3.21 -33.82 3.67
C THR A 174 -2.78 -32.38 3.45
N VAL A 175 -2.37 -32.01 2.23
CA VAL A 175 -2.02 -30.64 1.86
C VAL A 175 -3.29 -29.79 1.80
N ILE A 176 -3.31 -28.73 2.62
CA ILE A 176 -4.40 -27.72 2.64
C ILE A 176 -4.10 -26.60 1.66
N VAL A 177 -2.85 -26.08 1.71
CA VAL A 177 -2.37 -25.03 0.83
C VAL A 177 -0.97 -25.41 0.37
N PRO A 178 -0.73 -25.58 -0.94
CA PRO A 178 0.59 -25.91 -1.44
C PRO A 178 1.60 -24.76 -1.25
N ALA A 179 2.89 -25.10 -1.24
CA ALA A 179 3.96 -24.11 -1.29
C ALA A 179 3.83 -23.21 -2.53
N GLY A 180 4.42 -22.03 -2.50
CA GLY A 180 4.37 -21.05 -3.58
C GLY A 180 3.08 -20.21 -3.65
N LYS A 181 2.09 -20.50 -2.81
CA LYS A 181 0.84 -19.72 -2.75
C LYS A 181 0.99 -18.46 -1.91
N ARG A 182 0.31 -17.39 -2.31
CA ARG A 182 0.29 -16.12 -1.56
C ARG A 182 -0.53 -16.25 -0.29
N GLN A 183 -0.04 -15.62 0.77
CA GLN A 183 -0.68 -15.58 2.08
C GLN A 183 -0.71 -14.14 2.58
N LEU A 184 -1.89 -13.64 2.93
CA LEU A 184 -2.09 -12.35 3.57
C LEU A 184 -2.37 -12.56 5.06
N GLN A 185 -1.50 -12.04 5.92
CA GLN A 185 -1.65 -12.11 7.37
C GLN A 185 -2.53 -10.96 7.86
N LEU A 186 -3.62 -11.29 8.55
CA LEU A 186 -4.61 -10.32 9.03
C LEU A 186 -4.49 -10.02 10.52
N ARG A 187 -3.84 -10.89 11.30
CA ARG A 187 -3.65 -10.70 12.75
C ARG A 187 -2.18 -10.54 13.09
N THR A 188 -1.89 -9.66 14.05
CA THR A 188 -0.55 -9.55 14.62
C THR A 188 -0.15 -10.88 15.25
N SER A 189 1.09 -11.28 15.01
CA SER A 189 1.74 -12.45 15.59
C SER A 189 3.10 -12.07 16.15
N GLU A 190 3.82 -13.05 16.67
CA GLU A 190 5.23 -12.87 17.08
C GLU A 190 6.14 -12.50 15.87
N ASP A 191 5.74 -12.91 14.66
CA ASP A 191 6.54 -12.75 13.45
C ASP A 191 6.21 -11.47 12.67
N ALA A 192 5.02 -10.89 12.82
CA ALA A 192 4.62 -9.75 12.01
C ALA A 192 3.50 -8.91 12.62
N VAL A 193 3.53 -7.62 12.31
CA VAL A 193 2.50 -6.67 12.69
C VAL A 193 1.35 -6.73 11.69
N ALA A 194 0.12 -6.78 12.19
CA ALA A 194 -1.08 -6.55 11.41
C ALA A 194 -2.06 -5.68 12.19
N LYS A 195 -2.88 -4.94 11.48
CA LYS A 195 -3.90 -4.07 12.05
C LYS A 195 -5.14 -4.12 11.19
N TYR A 196 -6.30 -4.14 11.81
CA TYR A 196 -7.58 -3.96 11.13
C TYR A 196 -8.55 -3.16 12.00
N GLN A 197 -9.47 -2.47 11.36
CA GLN A 197 -10.57 -1.78 12.01
C GLN A 197 -11.88 -2.38 11.50
N VAL A 198 -12.45 -3.28 12.27
CA VAL A 198 -13.75 -3.91 11.97
C VAL A 198 -14.70 -3.71 13.14
N ARG A 199 -15.99 -3.94 12.91
CA ARG A 199 -16.99 -3.96 13.98
C ARG A 199 -16.60 -5.01 15.01
N ARG A 200 -16.90 -4.74 16.28
CA ARG A 200 -16.51 -5.62 17.40
C ARG A 200 -17.05 -7.05 17.25
N ASP A 201 -18.26 -7.19 16.72
CA ASP A 201 -18.91 -8.49 16.48
C ASP A 201 -18.27 -9.33 15.36
N LEU A 202 -17.42 -8.71 14.53
CA LEU A 202 -16.66 -9.38 13.47
C LEU A 202 -15.22 -9.67 13.87
N SER A 203 -14.70 -9.01 14.90
CA SER A 203 -13.30 -9.12 15.30
C SER A 203 -12.84 -10.56 15.53
N ASP A 204 -13.66 -11.37 16.23
CA ASP A 204 -13.34 -12.76 16.54
C ASP A 204 -13.48 -13.68 15.33
N LYS A 205 -14.22 -13.25 14.31
CA LYS A 205 -14.45 -14.01 13.07
C LYS A 205 -13.38 -13.77 12.00
N ILE A 206 -12.52 -12.76 12.17
CA ILE A 206 -11.41 -12.51 11.23
C ILE A 206 -10.42 -13.66 11.31
N PRO A 207 -10.15 -14.39 10.21
CA PRO A 207 -9.17 -15.46 10.21
C PRO A 207 -7.75 -14.85 10.37
N PRO A 208 -6.76 -15.61 10.89
CA PRO A 208 -5.39 -15.10 10.96
C PRO A 208 -4.77 -14.86 9.59
N PHE A 209 -5.19 -15.61 8.57
CA PHE A 209 -4.66 -15.56 7.22
C PHE A 209 -5.74 -15.68 6.16
N ILE A 210 -5.51 -15.05 4.99
CA ILE A 210 -6.20 -15.32 3.73
C ILE A 210 -5.16 -15.91 2.76
N TYR A 211 -5.47 -17.08 2.17
CA TYR A 211 -4.63 -17.70 1.15
C TYR A 211 -5.15 -17.34 -0.24
N GLU A 212 -4.19 -17.10 -1.18
CA GLU A 212 -4.50 -16.57 -2.50
C GLU A 212 -5.45 -15.37 -2.38
N PRO A 213 -4.99 -14.30 -1.69
CA PRO A 213 -5.82 -13.14 -1.43
C PRO A 213 -6.21 -12.47 -2.73
N THR A 214 -7.49 -12.12 -2.85
CA THR A 214 -8.05 -11.21 -3.83
C THR A 214 -8.72 -10.04 -3.12
N TRP A 215 -8.96 -8.96 -3.84
CA TRP A 215 -9.68 -7.81 -3.26
C TRP A 215 -11.05 -8.18 -2.74
N GLU A 216 -11.79 -9.02 -3.47
CA GLU A 216 -13.10 -9.51 -3.06
C GLU A 216 -13.03 -10.33 -1.76
N LYS A 217 -12.08 -11.28 -1.67
CA LYS A 217 -11.90 -12.07 -0.44
C LYS A 217 -11.58 -11.18 0.76
N LEU A 218 -10.70 -10.18 0.56
CA LEU A 218 -10.29 -9.27 1.62
C LEU A 218 -11.47 -8.44 2.12
N THR A 219 -12.20 -7.77 1.23
CA THR A 219 -13.35 -6.93 1.59
C THR A 219 -14.49 -7.74 2.21
N LYS A 220 -14.72 -8.97 1.73
CA LYS A 220 -15.69 -9.88 2.32
C LYS A 220 -15.34 -10.27 3.76
N VAL A 221 -14.06 -10.60 4.02
CA VAL A 221 -13.58 -10.94 5.36
C VAL A 221 -13.66 -9.74 6.31
N LEU A 222 -13.29 -8.55 5.84
CA LEU A 222 -13.34 -7.33 6.65
C LEU A 222 -14.78 -6.79 6.82
N GLY A 223 -15.73 -7.22 5.99
CA GLY A 223 -17.09 -6.66 5.95
C GLY A 223 -17.13 -5.20 5.52
N LYS A 224 -16.08 -4.69 4.88
CA LYS A 224 -15.93 -3.29 4.45
C LYS A 224 -14.86 -3.15 3.37
N THR A 225 -14.88 -2.03 2.68
CA THR A 225 -13.76 -1.56 1.86
C THR A 225 -12.86 -0.66 2.71
N PRO A 226 -11.56 -0.96 2.84
CA PRO A 226 -10.63 -0.10 3.59
C PRO A 226 -10.56 1.33 3.03
N SER A 227 -10.56 2.34 3.90
CA SER A 227 -10.35 3.74 3.49
C SER A 227 -8.87 4.08 3.31
N TRP A 228 -8.01 3.39 4.06
CA TRP A 228 -6.55 3.43 3.91
C TRP A 228 -5.98 2.06 4.27
N LEU A 229 -5.49 1.34 3.28
CA LEU A 229 -4.86 0.04 3.42
C LEU A 229 -3.34 0.17 3.25
N THR A 230 -2.58 -0.41 4.17
CA THR A 230 -1.13 -0.61 3.99
C THR A 230 -0.86 -2.10 3.77
N ILE A 231 -0.22 -2.43 2.64
CA ILE A 231 0.23 -3.79 2.32
C ILE A 231 1.76 -3.81 2.35
N TYR A 232 2.35 -4.68 3.16
CA TYR A 232 3.80 -4.81 3.20
C TYR A 232 4.23 -6.29 3.10
N GLY A 233 5.49 -6.52 2.80
CA GLY A 233 6.04 -7.87 2.64
C GLY A 233 7.31 -7.89 1.78
N PRO A 234 7.93 -9.06 1.59
CA PRO A 234 9.16 -9.18 0.81
C PRO A 234 8.96 -8.74 -0.65
N PRO A 235 10.05 -8.37 -1.36
CA PRO A 235 10.01 -8.18 -2.80
C PRO A 235 9.43 -9.40 -3.50
N GLY A 236 8.68 -9.20 -4.59
CA GLY A 236 8.10 -10.30 -5.39
C GLY A 236 6.88 -10.99 -4.76
N SER A 237 6.40 -10.59 -3.57
CA SER A 237 5.21 -11.22 -2.95
C SER A 237 3.87 -10.86 -3.64
N GLY A 238 3.86 -9.98 -4.65
CA GLY A 238 2.65 -9.61 -5.40
C GLY A 238 1.81 -8.53 -4.71
N LYS A 239 2.42 -7.64 -3.93
CA LYS A 239 1.73 -6.54 -3.24
C LYS A 239 1.01 -5.59 -4.20
N THR A 240 1.71 -5.15 -5.25
CA THR A 240 1.17 -4.29 -6.30
C THR A 240 0.03 -4.99 -7.04
N THR A 241 0.19 -6.28 -7.34
CA THR A 241 -0.86 -7.10 -7.98
C THR A 241 -2.11 -7.16 -7.11
N LEU A 242 -1.96 -7.43 -5.80
CA LEU A 242 -3.10 -7.44 -4.87
C LEU A 242 -3.76 -6.05 -4.78
N ALA A 243 -2.96 -4.97 -4.75
CA ALA A 243 -3.48 -3.61 -4.71
C ALA A 243 -4.25 -3.26 -6.00
N ALA A 244 -3.85 -3.79 -7.15
CA ALA A 244 -4.49 -3.56 -8.43
C ALA A 244 -5.69 -4.49 -8.73
N ASP A 245 -5.79 -5.62 -8.05
CA ASP A 245 -6.87 -6.63 -8.21
C ASP A 245 -8.28 -6.04 -8.02
N MET A 246 -8.41 -4.95 -7.26
CA MET A 246 -9.67 -4.23 -7.11
C MET A 246 -10.25 -3.72 -8.43
N VAL A 247 -9.39 -3.42 -9.42
CA VAL A 247 -9.83 -2.94 -10.74
C VAL A 247 -10.63 -4.02 -11.46
N GLU A 248 -10.17 -5.27 -11.35
CA GLU A 248 -10.83 -6.42 -11.96
C GLU A 248 -12.13 -6.77 -11.24
N SER A 249 -12.12 -6.66 -9.90
CA SER A 249 -13.30 -6.94 -9.05
C SER A 249 -14.46 -5.98 -9.30
N HIS A 250 -14.19 -4.77 -9.78
CA HIS A 250 -15.22 -3.74 -10.04
C HIS A 250 -15.54 -3.55 -11.51
N THR A 251 -14.89 -4.30 -12.40
CA THR A 251 -15.27 -4.28 -13.82
C THR A 251 -16.56 -5.09 -13.97
N PRO A 252 -17.69 -4.50 -14.40
CA PRO A 252 -18.90 -5.27 -14.67
C PRO A 252 -18.55 -6.37 -15.69
N PRO A 253 -19.13 -7.58 -15.56
CA PRO A 253 -18.92 -8.62 -16.55
C PRO A 253 -19.26 -8.04 -17.93
N ALA A 254 -18.35 -8.19 -18.89
CA ALA A 254 -18.59 -7.75 -20.26
C ALA A 254 -19.96 -8.27 -20.68
N ASN A 255 -20.88 -7.35 -21.03
CA ASN A 255 -22.23 -7.70 -21.45
C ASN A 255 -22.13 -8.75 -22.57
N ILE A 256 -22.49 -9.98 -22.27
CA ILE A 256 -22.74 -11.05 -23.24
C ILE A 256 -24.12 -10.75 -23.90
N THR A 257 -24.31 -9.56 -24.41
CA THR A 257 -25.55 -9.13 -25.07
C THR A 257 -25.24 -8.59 -26.48
N ALA A 258 -24.51 -9.36 -27.27
CA ALA A 258 -24.30 -9.03 -28.70
C ALA A 258 -24.20 -10.26 -29.59
N GLN A 259 -24.88 -11.38 -29.25
CA GLN A 259 -24.92 -12.55 -30.16
C GLN A 259 -26.33 -13.14 -30.36
N THR A 260 -27.42 -12.43 -30.03
CA THR A 260 -28.77 -12.97 -30.19
C THR A 260 -29.60 -12.24 -31.24
N GLU A 261 -29.07 -11.25 -31.96
CA GLU A 261 -29.84 -10.51 -32.99
C GLU A 261 -29.41 -10.77 -34.43
N GLN A 262 -28.60 -11.80 -34.72
CA GLN A 262 -28.28 -12.17 -36.12
C GLN A 262 -28.82 -13.54 -36.54
N LYS A 263 -29.92 -14.02 -35.98
CA LYS A 263 -30.60 -15.24 -36.44
C LYS A 263 -32.11 -15.07 -36.63
N ALA A 264 -32.54 -13.88 -37.01
CA ALA A 264 -33.93 -13.67 -37.46
C ALA A 264 -33.93 -12.59 -38.56
N ALA A 265 -33.42 -12.94 -39.74
CA ALA A 265 -33.75 -12.30 -41.04
C ALA A 265 -33.51 -13.31 -42.15
#